data_210c0314662a190017001bffb8e985cc
#
_entry.id   210c0314662a190017001bffb8e985cc
#
_cell.length_a   1.000
_cell.length_b   1.000
_cell.length_c   1.000
_cell.angle_alpha   90.00
_cell.angle_beta   90.00
_cell.angle_gamma   90.00
#
_symmetry.space_group_name_H-M   'P 1'
#
loop_
_entity.id
_entity.type
_entity.pdbx_description
1 polymer ?
#
loop_
_entity_poly.entity_id
_entity_poly.type
_entity_poly.pdbx_seq_one_letter_code
_entity_poly.pdbx_strand_id
1 'polypeptide(L)'
;MKKILLTPKFIMLTAAFMLAITFTHAQDKTKRIGHRPKSGSANSSFDVVKGHQVGIKINAGHKPVQLLQLNFDAESEGSDSVKFKVNVYRFDDVTPGENLVKQVVTGALTRGKNRVSVDLSPYNIIAKGRILVAIEWIKNGPADNRFAIGLFNGGTYHYEDGVWKKVPIAGVDFNLLVRKV
;
A
#
# COMPACT_ATOMS: atom_id res chain seq x y z
N MET A 1 57.31 -35.09 2.44
CA MET A 1 56.00 -34.44 2.65
C MET A 1 56.24 -32.96 3.05
N LYS A 2 55.93 -31.99 2.17
CA LYS A 2 56.08 -30.57 2.48
C LYS A 2 54.87 -30.07 3.29
N LYS A 3 55.08 -29.66 4.54
CA LYS A 3 54.06 -29.01 5.36
C LYS A 3 53.86 -27.58 4.83
N ILE A 4 52.66 -27.31 4.28
CA ILE A 4 52.26 -25.96 3.89
C ILE A 4 51.89 -25.24 5.18
N LEU A 5 52.76 -24.33 5.65
CA LEU A 5 52.44 -23.40 6.75
C LEU A 5 51.54 -22.29 6.17
N LEU A 6 50.25 -22.33 6.48
CA LEU A 6 49.36 -21.22 6.19
C LEU A 6 49.77 -20.03 7.06
N THR A 7 50.19 -18.95 6.43
CA THR A 7 50.54 -17.69 7.13
C THR A 7 49.28 -17.05 7.72
N PRO A 8 49.38 -16.38 8.91
CA PRO A 8 48.21 -15.79 9.58
C PRO A 8 47.48 -14.73 8.72
N LYS A 9 48.17 -14.15 7.75
CA LYS A 9 47.56 -13.24 6.76
C LYS A 9 46.56 -13.92 5.85
N PHE A 10 46.77 -15.17 5.50
CA PHE A 10 45.89 -15.97 4.63
C PHE A 10 44.60 -16.36 5.38
N ILE A 11 44.72 -16.68 6.68
CA ILE A 11 43.58 -17.01 7.55
C ILE A 11 42.69 -15.78 7.77
N MET A 12 43.31 -14.60 7.94
CA MET A 12 42.55 -13.34 8.11
C MET A 12 41.78 -12.95 6.85
N LEU A 13 42.36 -13.18 5.67
CA LEU A 13 41.74 -12.83 4.40
C LEU A 13 40.51 -13.74 4.10
N THR A 14 40.61 -15.05 4.42
CA THR A 14 39.51 -15.99 4.25
C THR A 14 38.38 -15.74 5.26
N ALA A 15 38.69 -15.35 6.50
CA ALA A 15 37.67 -15.01 7.48
C ALA A 15 36.91 -13.73 7.10
N ALA A 16 37.59 -12.71 6.56
CA ALA A 16 36.94 -11.49 6.06
C ALA A 16 36.04 -11.76 4.85
N PHE A 17 36.43 -12.68 3.97
CA PHE A 17 35.62 -13.07 2.80
C PHE A 17 34.38 -13.87 3.19
N MET A 18 34.46 -14.74 4.20
CA MET A 18 33.29 -15.48 4.73
C MET A 18 32.29 -14.53 5.46
N LEU A 19 32.76 -13.51 6.18
CA LEU A 19 31.87 -12.52 6.78
C LEU A 19 31.12 -11.68 5.72
N ALA A 20 31.78 -11.33 4.61
CA ALA A 20 31.14 -10.56 3.53
C ALA A 20 29.99 -11.31 2.85
N ILE A 21 30.06 -12.65 2.77
CA ILE A 21 29.02 -13.48 2.13
C ILE A 21 27.74 -13.56 2.99
N THR A 22 27.84 -13.46 4.31
CA THR A 22 26.68 -13.55 5.20
C THR A 22 25.79 -12.31 5.18
N PHE A 23 26.30 -11.15 4.78
CA PHE A 23 25.50 -9.91 4.68
C PHE A 23 24.69 -9.79 3.39
N THR A 24 24.91 -10.64 2.38
CA THR A 24 24.23 -10.51 1.08
C THR A 24 22.88 -11.23 0.99
N HIS A 25 22.42 -11.95 2.01
CA HIS A 25 21.19 -12.75 1.94
C HIS A 25 19.95 -12.11 2.57
N ALA A 26 20.04 -10.92 3.13
CA ALA A 26 18.91 -10.24 3.78
C ALA A 26 18.26 -9.15 2.91
N GLN A 27 18.27 -9.29 1.57
CA GLN A 27 17.37 -8.45 0.77
C GLN A 27 15.95 -8.96 0.92
N ASP A 28 15.23 -8.39 1.87
CA ASP A 28 13.78 -8.57 2.02
C ASP A 28 13.10 -8.36 0.66
N LYS A 29 12.64 -9.45 0.05
CA LYS A 29 12.00 -9.39 -1.26
C LYS A 29 10.66 -8.67 -1.13
N THR A 30 10.69 -7.36 -1.37
CA THR A 30 9.48 -6.57 -1.48
C THR A 30 8.84 -6.72 -2.85
N LYS A 31 7.54 -6.60 -2.94
CA LYS A 31 6.79 -6.54 -4.20
C LYS A 31 5.65 -5.53 -4.13
N ARG A 32 5.22 -5.03 -5.28
CA ARG A 32 3.99 -4.22 -5.38
C ARG A 32 2.82 -5.11 -5.78
N ILE A 33 1.69 -4.89 -5.11
CA ILE A 33 0.40 -5.52 -5.40
C ILE A 33 -0.68 -4.44 -5.52
N GLY A 34 -1.78 -4.73 -6.22
CA GLY A 34 -2.83 -3.75 -6.50
C GLY A 34 -2.70 -3.17 -7.91
N HIS A 35 -3.29 -2.01 -8.12
CA HIS A 35 -3.30 -1.37 -9.43
C HIS A 35 -1.98 -0.63 -9.67
N ARG A 36 -1.50 -0.68 -10.91
CA ARG A 36 -0.35 0.13 -11.33
C ARG A 36 -0.88 1.42 -11.97
N PRO A 37 -0.34 2.58 -11.58
CA PRO A 37 -0.67 3.82 -12.28
C PRO A 37 -0.30 3.66 -13.76
N LYS A 38 -1.26 3.93 -14.64
CA LYS A 38 -1.01 4.03 -16.07
C LYS A 38 -1.07 5.51 -16.43
N SER A 39 0.00 6.03 -17.03
CA SER A 39 0.00 7.37 -17.61
C SER A 39 -1.16 7.50 -18.60
N GLY A 40 -1.95 8.57 -18.49
CA GLY A 40 -3.14 8.80 -19.31
C GLY A 40 -4.43 8.16 -18.80
N SER A 41 -4.47 7.74 -17.54
CA SER A 41 -5.67 7.25 -16.89
C SER A 41 -6.72 8.37 -16.77
N ALA A 42 -7.99 8.00 -16.87
CA ALA A 42 -9.09 8.88 -16.50
C ALA A 42 -9.03 9.19 -15.00
N ASN A 43 -9.69 10.27 -14.57
CA ASN A 43 -9.87 10.61 -13.17
C ASN A 43 -11.32 10.38 -12.76
N SER A 44 -11.54 10.02 -11.50
CA SER A 44 -12.87 9.95 -10.89
C SER A 44 -12.87 10.79 -9.63
N SER A 45 -13.92 11.59 -9.45
CA SER A 45 -14.16 12.38 -8.25
C SER A 45 -14.96 11.57 -7.24
N PHE A 46 -14.65 11.77 -5.97
CA PHE A 46 -15.40 11.24 -4.85
C PHE A 46 -15.58 12.33 -3.81
N ASP A 47 -16.80 12.45 -3.28
CA ASP A 47 -17.11 13.45 -2.27
C ASP A 47 -16.28 13.24 -1.01
N VAL A 48 -15.75 14.36 -0.49
CA VAL A 48 -15.00 14.38 0.76
C VAL A 48 -15.97 14.66 1.91
N VAL A 49 -16.64 13.60 2.34
CA VAL A 49 -17.54 13.63 3.49
C VAL A 49 -16.94 12.81 4.61
N LYS A 50 -16.92 13.34 5.82
CA LYS A 50 -16.40 12.64 7.01
C LYS A 50 -17.03 11.27 7.16
N GLY A 51 -16.19 10.23 7.28
CA GLY A 51 -16.61 8.84 7.42
C GLY A 51 -16.82 8.11 6.09
N HIS A 52 -16.97 8.80 4.97
CA HIS A 52 -17.00 8.15 3.66
C HIS A 52 -15.64 7.55 3.34
N GLN A 53 -15.64 6.43 2.61
CA GLN A 53 -14.43 5.72 2.25
C GLN A 53 -14.38 5.42 0.75
N VAL A 54 -13.17 5.39 0.21
CA VAL A 54 -12.87 4.98 -1.18
C VAL A 54 -11.75 3.98 -1.16
N GLY A 55 -11.90 2.88 -1.87
CA GLY A 55 -10.89 1.82 -1.86
C GLY A 55 -11.02 0.82 -3.00
N ILE A 56 -10.10 -0.14 -3.01
CA ILE A 56 -10.10 -1.24 -3.97
C ILE A 56 -9.86 -2.59 -3.30
N LYS A 57 -10.34 -3.62 -3.96
CA LYS A 57 -10.01 -5.01 -3.63
C LYS A 57 -8.61 -5.35 -4.17
N ILE A 58 -7.74 -5.87 -3.30
CA ILE A 58 -6.40 -6.34 -3.65
C ILE A 58 -6.25 -7.80 -3.20
N ASN A 59 -5.60 -8.63 -4.01
CA ASN A 59 -5.22 -9.98 -3.61
C ASN A 59 -3.80 -9.97 -3.04
N ALA A 60 -3.67 -10.13 -1.74
CA ALA A 60 -2.40 -10.22 -1.05
C ALA A 60 -1.69 -11.58 -1.25
N GLY A 61 -2.42 -12.60 -1.75
CA GLY A 61 -1.90 -13.94 -2.02
C GLY A 61 -2.13 -14.94 -0.88
N HIS A 62 -1.74 -16.18 -1.12
CA HIS A 62 -1.99 -17.28 -0.17
C HIS A 62 -1.05 -17.29 1.06
N LYS A 63 0.10 -16.62 1.01
CA LYS A 63 1.03 -16.49 2.13
C LYS A 63 0.88 -15.12 2.77
N PRO A 64 1.08 -15.01 4.10
CA PRO A 64 1.04 -13.72 4.78
C PRO A 64 2.08 -12.76 4.21
N VAL A 65 1.71 -11.49 4.14
CA VAL A 65 2.59 -10.38 3.77
C VAL A 65 2.41 -9.23 4.74
N GLN A 66 3.50 -8.54 5.04
CA GLN A 66 3.45 -7.27 5.77
C GLN A 66 3.23 -6.14 4.76
N LEU A 67 2.29 -5.25 5.06
CA LEU A 67 2.06 -4.04 4.28
C LEU A 67 3.07 -2.98 4.72
N LEU A 68 3.84 -2.45 3.75
CA LEU A 68 4.90 -1.47 4.02
C LEU A 68 4.51 -0.05 3.61
N GLN A 69 3.74 0.08 2.51
CA GLN A 69 3.40 1.40 1.98
C GLN A 69 2.14 1.31 1.13
N LEU A 70 1.25 2.29 1.27
CA LEU A 70 0.14 2.54 0.35
C LEU A 70 0.52 3.69 -0.58
N ASN A 71 0.32 3.50 -1.88
CA ASN A 71 0.56 4.53 -2.88
C ASN A 71 -0.63 4.69 -3.81
N PHE A 72 -0.91 5.94 -4.21
CA PHE A 72 -1.91 6.28 -5.22
C PHE A 72 -1.67 7.70 -5.75
N ASP A 73 -2.25 8.00 -6.90
CA ASP A 73 -2.20 9.34 -7.48
C ASP A 73 -3.55 10.03 -7.28
N ALA A 74 -3.51 11.26 -6.77
CA ALA A 74 -4.69 12.07 -6.52
C ALA A 74 -4.44 13.55 -6.85
N GLU A 75 -5.51 14.26 -7.15
CA GLU A 75 -5.52 15.71 -7.38
C GLU A 75 -6.53 16.35 -6.43
N SER A 76 -6.12 17.38 -5.72
CA SER A 76 -6.99 18.18 -4.85
C SER A 76 -6.93 19.63 -5.28
N GLU A 77 -8.10 20.25 -5.52
CA GLU A 77 -8.23 21.66 -5.88
C GLU A 77 -8.37 22.56 -4.63
N GLY A 78 -8.61 21.96 -3.46
CA GLY A 78 -8.75 22.69 -2.19
C GLY A 78 -7.49 23.43 -1.77
N SER A 79 -7.66 24.56 -1.07
CA SER A 79 -6.54 25.32 -0.48
C SER A 79 -5.86 24.56 0.65
N ASP A 80 -6.60 23.77 1.40
CA ASP A 80 -6.15 23.06 2.58
C ASP A 80 -5.89 21.58 2.29
N SER A 81 -4.99 21.00 3.06
CA SER A 81 -4.77 19.57 2.97
C SER A 81 -5.97 18.77 3.51
N VAL A 82 -6.40 17.78 2.73
CA VAL A 82 -7.50 16.89 3.11
C VAL A 82 -6.93 15.66 3.81
N LYS A 83 -7.22 15.53 5.12
CA LYS A 83 -6.74 14.41 5.92
C LYS A 83 -7.64 13.19 5.80
N PHE A 84 -7.03 12.02 5.75
CA PHE A 84 -7.71 10.74 5.73
C PHE A 84 -7.03 9.73 6.67
N LYS A 85 -7.74 8.66 7.03
CA LYS A 85 -7.13 7.45 7.62
C LYS A 85 -7.11 6.34 6.58
N VAL A 86 -6.17 5.39 6.79
CA VAL A 86 -6.07 4.17 6.00
C VAL A 86 -6.74 3.03 6.75
N ASN A 87 -7.64 2.34 6.07
CA ASN A 87 -8.28 1.12 6.52
C ASN A 87 -7.90 -0.06 5.62
N VAL A 88 -7.72 -1.23 6.20
CA VAL A 88 -7.46 -2.47 5.48
C VAL A 88 -8.38 -3.55 6.05
N TYR A 89 -9.34 -3.97 5.28
CA TYR A 89 -10.33 -4.96 5.71
C TYR A 89 -10.02 -6.33 5.11
N ARG A 90 -10.32 -7.41 5.85
CA ARG A 90 -10.53 -8.73 5.22
C ARG A 90 -11.72 -8.62 4.26
N PHE A 91 -11.66 -9.32 3.14
CA PHE A 91 -12.69 -9.15 2.12
C PHE A 91 -13.09 -10.49 1.47
N ASP A 92 -14.34 -10.89 1.71
CA ASP A 92 -14.90 -12.17 1.25
C ASP A 92 -15.77 -12.04 0.00
N ASP A 93 -15.53 -11.00 -0.83
CA ASP A 93 -16.22 -10.66 -2.07
C ASP A 93 -17.61 -10.00 -1.93
N VAL A 94 -18.22 -9.97 -0.78
CA VAL A 94 -19.53 -9.34 -0.57
C VAL A 94 -19.39 -8.05 0.24
N THR A 95 -18.95 -8.17 1.47
CA THR A 95 -18.78 -7.03 2.39
C THR A 95 -17.40 -7.05 3.04
N PRO A 96 -16.82 -5.89 3.37
CA PRO A 96 -15.64 -5.82 4.18
C PRO A 96 -15.90 -6.37 5.59
N GLY A 97 -14.98 -7.24 6.05
CA GLY A 97 -15.02 -7.83 7.38
C GLY A 97 -14.14 -7.06 8.38
N GLU A 98 -13.35 -7.79 9.16
CA GLU A 98 -12.45 -7.22 10.18
C GLU A 98 -11.46 -6.21 9.59
N ASN A 99 -11.32 -5.04 10.24
CA ASN A 99 -10.24 -4.10 9.93
C ASN A 99 -8.90 -4.60 10.54
N LEU A 100 -7.92 -4.83 9.70
CA LEU A 100 -6.59 -5.30 10.08
C LEU A 100 -5.71 -4.19 10.66
N VAL A 101 -6.09 -2.93 10.48
CA VAL A 101 -5.37 -1.75 11.01
C VAL A 101 -5.79 -1.55 12.46
N LYS A 102 -4.88 -1.84 13.40
CA LYS A 102 -5.16 -1.75 14.85
C LYS A 102 -4.83 -0.38 15.46
N GLN A 103 -3.98 0.40 14.80
CA GLN A 103 -3.59 1.75 15.19
C GLN A 103 -3.95 2.72 14.09
N VAL A 104 -4.37 3.93 14.41
CA VAL A 104 -4.79 4.92 13.42
C VAL A 104 -3.62 5.31 12.53
N VAL A 105 -3.74 5.01 11.25
CA VAL A 105 -2.79 5.41 10.20
C VAL A 105 -3.41 6.56 9.43
N THR A 106 -2.74 7.71 9.39
CA THR A 106 -3.24 8.89 8.69
C THR A 106 -2.36 9.28 7.52
N GLY A 107 -2.98 9.89 6.51
CA GLY A 107 -2.35 10.57 5.39
C GLY A 107 -3.06 11.87 5.07
N ALA A 108 -2.55 12.59 4.09
CA ALA A 108 -3.17 13.82 3.62
C ALA A 108 -3.00 13.96 2.10
N LEU A 109 -4.02 14.52 1.46
CA LEU A 109 -3.94 15.06 0.10
C LEU A 109 -3.54 16.53 0.20
N THR A 110 -2.50 16.91 -0.50
CA THR A 110 -2.11 18.32 -0.66
C THR A 110 -2.69 18.87 -1.94
N ARG A 111 -2.70 20.21 -2.08
CA ARG A 111 -3.20 20.88 -3.27
C ARG A 111 -2.42 20.44 -4.53
N GLY A 112 -3.15 20.32 -5.63
CA GLY A 112 -2.61 19.96 -6.96
C GLY A 112 -2.52 18.45 -7.15
N LYS A 113 -1.84 18.04 -8.23
CA LYS A 113 -1.59 16.64 -8.54
C LYS A 113 -0.46 16.10 -7.69
N ASN A 114 -0.72 15.03 -6.96
CA ASN A 114 0.24 14.44 -6.05
C ASN A 114 0.26 12.92 -6.17
N ARG A 115 1.46 12.36 -6.08
CA ARG A 115 1.61 10.96 -5.71
C ARG A 115 1.61 10.85 -4.19
N VAL A 116 0.54 10.31 -3.66
CA VAL A 116 0.40 10.08 -2.22
C VAL A 116 1.10 8.78 -1.86
N SER A 117 1.88 8.84 -0.80
CA SER A 117 2.60 7.69 -0.24
C SER A 117 2.45 7.69 1.27
N VAL A 118 1.82 6.64 1.81
CA VAL A 118 1.61 6.47 3.26
C VAL A 118 2.47 5.32 3.74
N ASP A 119 3.37 5.58 4.67
CA ASP A 119 4.19 4.54 5.31
C ASP A 119 3.33 3.71 6.28
N LEU A 120 3.27 2.40 6.02
CA LEU A 120 2.55 1.41 6.83
C LEU A 120 3.49 0.54 7.65
N SER A 121 4.81 0.66 7.43
CA SER A 121 5.82 -0.21 8.04
C SER A 121 5.77 -0.22 9.58
N PRO A 122 5.55 0.92 10.27
CA PRO A 122 5.54 0.97 11.73
C PRO A 122 4.35 0.25 12.37
N TYR A 123 3.28 0.00 11.59
CA TYR A 123 2.00 -0.51 12.10
C TYR A 123 1.87 -2.03 12.06
N ASN A 124 2.87 -2.73 11.52
CA ASN A 124 2.93 -4.20 11.44
C ASN A 124 1.62 -4.84 10.93
N ILE A 125 1.03 -4.28 9.87
CA ILE A 125 -0.22 -4.76 9.29
C ILE A 125 0.09 -6.01 8.46
N ILE A 126 -0.41 -7.16 8.90
CA ILE A 126 -0.24 -8.45 8.21
C ILE A 126 -1.54 -8.80 7.47
N ALA A 127 -1.41 -9.07 6.18
CA ALA A 127 -2.54 -9.42 5.31
C ALA A 127 -2.29 -10.74 4.57
N LYS A 128 -3.38 -11.46 4.30
CA LYS A 128 -3.40 -12.70 3.53
C LYS A 128 -4.73 -12.81 2.78
N GLY A 129 -4.70 -13.38 1.58
CA GLY A 129 -5.91 -13.56 0.77
C GLY A 129 -6.38 -12.25 0.17
N ARG A 130 -7.70 -12.08 0.08
CA ARG A 130 -8.32 -10.86 -0.44
C ARG A 130 -8.50 -9.85 0.68
N ILE A 131 -8.15 -8.61 0.39
CA ILE A 131 -8.31 -7.46 1.28
C ILE A 131 -8.96 -6.31 0.51
N LEU A 132 -9.71 -5.47 1.21
CA LEU A 132 -10.13 -4.16 0.74
C LEU A 132 -9.25 -3.11 1.41
N VAL A 133 -8.53 -2.34 0.60
CA VAL A 133 -7.71 -1.22 1.07
C VAL A 133 -8.46 0.05 0.76
N ALA A 134 -8.74 0.85 1.77
CA ALA A 134 -9.53 2.06 1.64
C ALA A 134 -8.90 3.24 2.40
N ILE A 135 -9.18 4.44 1.95
CA ILE A 135 -9.01 5.67 2.73
C ILE A 135 -10.37 6.14 3.23
N GLU A 136 -10.41 6.71 4.42
CA GLU A 136 -11.60 7.28 5.05
C GLU A 136 -11.36 8.74 5.38
N TRP A 137 -12.26 9.61 4.96
CA TRP A 137 -12.15 11.03 5.23
C TRP A 137 -12.37 11.34 6.72
N ILE A 138 -11.48 12.14 7.32
CA ILE A 138 -11.56 12.53 8.73
C ILE A 138 -12.44 13.75 8.91
N LYS A 139 -12.52 14.59 7.89
CA LYS A 139 -13.32 15.83 7.87
C LYS A 139 -14.02 15.97 6.53
N ASN A 140 -15.08 16.78 6.51
CA ASN A 140 -15.63 17.27 5.26
C ASN A 140 -14.60 18.18 4.56
N GLY A 141 -14.56 18.13 3.25
CA GLY A 141 -13.63 18.88 2.43
C GLY A 141 -14.30 19.42 1.17
N PRO A 142 -13.55 20.15 0.36
CA PRO A 142 -14.04 20.61 -0.94
C PRO A 142 -14.39 19.42 -1.83
N ALA A 143 -15.41 19.61 -2.69
CA ALA A 143 -15.99 18.55 -3.51
C ALA A 143 -15.03 17.96 -4.59
N ASP A 144 -13.93 18.66 -4.91
CA ASP A 144 -13.11 18.36 -6.10
C ASP A 144 -11.81 17.65 -5.77
N ASN A 145 -11.93 16.43 -5.22
CA ASN A 145 -10.78 15.54 -5.12
C ASN A 145 -10.92 14.42 -6.15
N ARG A 146 -9.94 14.35 -7.05
CA ARG A 146 -9.90 13.39 -8.15
C ARG A 146 -8.84 12.34 -7.89
N PHE A 147 -9.19 11.09 -8.12
CA PHE A 147 -8.26 9.97 -8.07
C PHE A 147 -7.97 9.49 -9.47
N ALA A 148 -6.72 9.16 -9.75
CA ALA A 148 -6.40 8.42 -10.96
C ALA A 148 -7.09 7.06 -10.92
N ILE A 149 -7.76 6.71 -12.01
CA ILE A 149 -8.45 5.43 -12.15
C ILE A 149 -7.91 4.67 -13.35
N GLY A 150 -7.91 3.35 -13.24
CA GLY A 150 -7.71 2.45 -14.36
C GLY A 150 -9.04 1.82 -14.78
N LEU A 151 -9.28 1.74 -16.09
CA LEU A 151 -10.43 1.03 -16.63
C LEU A 151 -10.19 -0.48 -16.54
N PHE A 152 -11.25 -1.25 -16.25
CA PHE A 152 -11.24 -2.71 -16.14
C PHE A 152 -10.32 -3.27 -15.05
N ASN A 153 -10.05 -2.51 -14.01
CA ASN A 153 -9.18 -2.87 -12.88
C ASN A 153 -9.91 -3.53 -11.71
N GLY A 154 -11.09 -4.10 -11.90
CA GLY A 154 -11.85 -4.73 -10.81
C GLY A 154 -12.77 -3.80 -10.03
N GLY A 155 -12.76 -2.49 -10.33
CA GLY A 155 -13.68 -1.49 -9.79
C GLY A 155 -13.24 -0.84 -8.48
N THR A 156 -13.90 0.27 -8.15
CA THR A 156 -13.75 1.01 -6.90
C THR A 156 -14.87 0.66 -5.95
N TYR A 157 -14.55 0.47 -4.69
CA TYR A 157 -15.52 0.36 -3.60
C TYR A 157 -15.60 1.70 -2.88
N HIS A 158 -16.81 2.19 -2.63
CA HIS A 158 -17.02 3.37 -1.81
C HIS A 158 -18.06 3.08 -0.72
N TYR A 159 -17.82 3.66 0.45
CA TYR A 159 -18.69 3.57 1.61
C TYR A 159 -19.35 4.90 1.84
N GLU A 160 -20.68 4.92 1.84
CA GLU A 160 -21.53 6.07 2.06
C GLU A 160 -22.75 5.62 2.88
N ASP A 161 -23.16 6.40 3.86
CA ASP A 161 -24.39 6.20 4.65
C ASP A 161 -24.56 4.78 5.20
N GLY A 162 -23.46 4.16 5.66
CA GLY A 162 -23.52 2.82 6.22
C GLY A 162 -23.42 1.68 5.21
N VAL A 163 -23.32 1.98 3.90
CA VAL A 163 -23.40 0.96 2.83
C VAL A 163 -22.15 1.02 1.93
N TRP A 164 -21.59 -0.16 1.65
CA TRP A 164 -20.58 -0.32 0.62
C TRP A 164 -21.22 -0.51 -0.75
N LYS A 165 -20.81 0.31 -1.71
CA LYS A 165 -21.21 0.23 -3.11
C LYS A 165 -19.99 -0.03 -3.98
N LYS A 166 -20.19 -0.64 -5.15
CA LYS A 166 -19.11 -0.92 -6.11
C LYS A 166 -19.36 -0.22 -7.44
N VAL A 167 -18.39 0.55 -7.91
CA VAL A 167 -18.29 1.02 -9.30
C VAL A 167 -17.49 -0.01 -10.09
N PRO A 168 -18.11 -0.80 -10.98
CA PRO A 168 -17.50 -2.06 -11.46
C PRO A 168 -16.36 -1.89 -12.47
N ILE A 169 -16.37 -0.82 -13.25
CA ILE A 169 -15.49 -0.68 -14.43
C ILE A 169 -14.21 0.07 -14.11
N ALA A 170 -14.27 1.01 -13.18
CA ALA A 170 -13.18 1.94 -12.88
C ALA A 170 -12.62 1.72 -11.48
N GLY A 171 -11.36 1.32 -11.37
CA GLY A 171 -10.67 1.13 -10.10
C GLY A 171 -9.67 2.24 -9.83
N VAL A 172 -9.72 2.85 -8.63
CA VAL A 172 -8.66 3.78 -8.19
C VAL A 172 -7.30 3.09 -8.21
N ASP A 173 -6.22 3.81 -8.47
CA ASP A 173 -4.88 3.23 -8.71
C ASP A 173 -4.11 2.86 -7.44
N PHE A 174 -4.82 2.50 -6.38
CA PHE A 174 -4.19 2.08 -5.12
C PHE A 174 -3.28 0.89 -5.33
N ASN A 175 -2.07 0.99 -4.81
CA ASN A 175 -1.12 -0.12 -4.76
C ASN A 175 -0.37 -0.15 -3.43
N LEU A 176 0.02 -1.34 -3.03
CA LEU A 176 0.75 -1.61 -1.82
C LEU A 176 2.16 -2.11 -2.13
N LEU A 177 3.16 -1.56 -1.47
CA LEU A 177 4.44 -2.22 -1.31
C LEU A 177 4.32 -3.21 -0.16
N VAL A 178 4.69 -4.46 -0.38
CA VAL A 178 4.58 -5.52 0.64
C VAL A 178 5.86 -6.33 0.73
N ARG A 179 6.09 -6.94 1.90
CA ARG A 179 7.17 -7.88 2.20
C ARG A 179 6.59 -9.22 2.62
N LYS A 180 7.20 -10.33 2.22
CA LYS A 180 6.83 -11.66 2.74
C LYS A 180 7.19 -11.75 4.23
N VAL A 181 6.32 -12.39 4.97
CA VAL A 181 6.53 -12.73 6.39
C VAL A 181 6.89 -14.20 6.50
#